data_f4ff956920d1f93492fc30c9ecf30698
#
_entry.id   f4ff956920d1f93492fc30c9ecf30698
#
_cell.length_a   1.000
_cell.length_b   1.000
_cell.length_c   1.000
_cell.angle_alpha   90.00
_cell.angle_beta   90.00
_cell.angle_gamma   90.00
#
_symmetry.space_group_name_H-M   'P 1'
#
loop_
_entity.id
_entity.type
_entity.pdbx_description
1 polymer ?
#
loop_
_entity_poly.entity_id
_entity_poly.type
_entity_poly.pdbx_seq_one_letter_code
_entity_poly.pdbx_strand_id
1 'polypeptide(L)'
;MCKLKSGLLFKNGVFVPDYDSHDKMLREKCIEDTAENRIAGKFVRFELSPENDDPFVPIDIWVFKIDQDELPEWIKSDPEKYEAMARAAVKEWAEKHIFIGIDKLNLTDGSGYYLKDCTNVTLSGSSTVQDMSGSSTVQDMSGSSTVQDMRDSSTVRNMWGSSTVQDMRGSSTVQDMQGSSTVQIAENLSKGVNVKTIILSQNAIIKDCRTKTLYAVGDWKLLIKEASDA
;
A
#
# COMPACT_ATOMS: atom_id res chain seq x y z
N MET A 1 4.73 12.00 8.96
CA MET A 1 4.26 10.79 8.25
C MET A 1 5.46 10.23 7.51
N CYS A 2 5.85 8.98 7.78
CA CYS A 2 6.98 8.37 7.08
C CYS A 2 6.65 8.25 5.59
N LYS A 3 7.65 8.53 4.75
CA LYS A 3 7.52 8.38 3.30
C LYS A 3 7.56 6.90 2.90
N LEU A 4 7.59 6.59 1.60
CA LEU A 4 7.28 5.27 1.06
C LEU A 4 8.04 4.12 1.71
N LYS A 5 9.34 4.29 2.05
CA LYS A 5 10.09 3.26 2.79
C LYS A 5 11.02 3.85 3.83
N SER A 6 10.85 3.39 5.05
CA SER A 6 11.63 3.80 6.21
C SER A 6 12.48 2.65 6.75
N GLY A 7 13.55 2.98 7.46
CA GLY A 7 14.41 2.00 8.10
C GLY A 7 15.31 2.58 9.20
N LEU A 8 16.05 1.68 9.83
CA LEU A 8 17.07 2.02 10.83
C LEU A 8 18.43 1.55 10.34
N LEU A 9 19.40 2.45 10.38
CA LEU A 9 20.82 2.14 10.23
C LEU A 9 21.45 1.93 11.59
N PHE A 10 22.33 0.96 11.65
CA PHE A 10 23.23 0.67 12.77
C PHE A 10 24.67 0.70 12.28
N LYS A 11 25.62 0.82 13.18
CA LYS A 11 27.05 0.83 12.81
C LYS A 11 27.45 -0.37 11.95
N ASN A 12 26.84 -1.54 12.19
CA ASN A 12 27.18 -2.81 11.52
C ASN A 12 25.96 -3.47 10.84
N GLY A 13 24.93 -2.71 10.47
CA GLY A 13 23.76 -3.31 9.84
C GLY A 13 22.67 -2.30 9.50
N VAL A 14 21.60 -2.80 8.88
CA VAL A 14 20.43 -2.04 8.52
C VAL A 14 19.19 -2.88 8.81
N PHE A 15 18.08 -2.22 9.16
CA PHE A 15 16.80 -2.87 9.41
C PHE A 15 15.70 -2.17 8.60
N VAL A 16 15.09 -2.92 7.69
CA VAL A 16 13.99 -2.47 6.82
C VAL A 16 12.88 -3.52 6.92
N PRO A 17 11.88 -3.32 7.79
CA PRO A 17 10.73 -4.23 7.93
C PRO A 17 9.65 -3.96 6.87
N ASP A 18 8.58 -4.76 6.86
CA ASP A 18 7.44 -4.60 5.94
C ASP A 18 6.48 -3.45 6.32
N TYR A 19 6.80 -2.69 7.35
CA TYR A 19 6.04 -1.52 7.79
C TYR A 19 6.94 -0.27 7.87
N ASP A 20 6.34 0.95 7.97
CA ASP A 20 7.03 2.23 7.84
C ASP A 20 6.87 3.13 9.08
N SER A 21 7.01 2.56 10.28
CA SER A 21 6.97 3.31 11.55
C SER A 21 8.28 3.17 12.30
N HIS A 22 9.05 4.25 12.38
CA HIS A 22 10.28 4.29 13.17
C HIS A 22 10.07 3.92 14.65
N ASP A 23 8.98 4.39 15.27
CA ASP A 23 8.64 4.04 16.64
C ASP A 23 8.40 2.54 16.84
N LYS A 24 7.73 1.89 15.87
CA LYS A 24 7.52 0.44 15.91
C LYS A 24 8.84 -0.30 15.71
N MET A 25 9.70 0.16 14.80
CA MET A 25 11.03 -0.41 14.55
C MET A 25 11.91 -0.34 15.80
N LEU A 26 11.93 0.81 16.47
CA LEU A 26 12.72 1.02 17.69
C LEU A 26 12.23 0.14 18.84
N ARG A 27 10.90 0.03 19.01
CA ARG A 27 10.30 -0.88 20.01
C ARG A 27 10.67 -2.34 19.73
N GLU A 28 10.64 -2.78 18.47
CA GLU A 28 11.03 -4.14 18.08
C GLU A 28 12.51 -4.43 18.36
N LYS A 29 13.36 -3.40 18.23
CA LYS A 29 14.79 -3.50 18.58
C LYS A 29 15.09 -3.24 20.06
N CYS A 30 14.06 -3.01 20.90
CA CYS A 30 14.22 -2.67 22.31
C CYS A 30 15.10 -1.43 22.54
N ILE A 31 14.97 -0.42 21.69
CA ILE A 31 15.71 0.85 21.76
C ILE A 31 14.72 1.98 22.05
N GLU A 32 15.02 2.79 23.07
CA GLU A 32 14.28 4.01 23.33
C GLU A 32 14.75 5.15 22.43
N ASP A 33 13.80 5.92 21.87
CA ASP A 33 14.10 7.10 21.04
C ASP A 33 14.42 8.31 21.93
N THR A 34 15.64 8.35 22.43
CA THR A 34 16.15 9.46 23.24
C THR A 34 17.32 10.16 22.55
N ALA A 35 17.52 11.44 22.84
CA ALA A 35 18.68 12.19 22.33
C ALA A 35 19.98 11.50 22.72
N GLU A 36 20.07 10.94 23.93
CA GLU A 36 21.24 10.19 24.40
C GLU A 36 21.51 8.97 23.51
N ASN A 37 20.51 8.18 23.17
CA ASN A 37 20.67 7.01 22.31
C ASN A 37 21.03 7.38 20.87
N ARG A 38 20.49 8.51 20.35
CA ARG A 38 20.87 9.05 19.02
C ARG A 38 22.32 9.54 19.00
N ILE A 39 22.73 10.34 19.99
CA ILE A 39 24.11 10.83 20.13
C ILE A 39 25.09 9.67 20.33
N ALA A 40 24.72 8.68 21.15
CA ALA A 40 25.52 7.47 21.36
C ALA A 40 25.62 6.57 20.10
N GLY A 41 24.86 6.90 19.07
CA GLY A 41 24.92 6.20 17.78
C GLY A 41 24.35 4.79 17.81
N LYS A 42 23.36 4.53 18.67
CA LYS A 42 22.71 3.22 18.72
C LYS A 42 21.91 2.94 17.45
N PHE A 43 21.38 3.97 16.80
CA PHE A 43 20.64 3.88 15.53
C PHE A 43 20.68 5.21 14.78
N VAL A 44 20.34 5.17 13.48
CA VAL A 44 20.00 6.34 12.68
C VAL A 44 18.76 6.02 11.86
N ARG A 45 17.73 6.89 11.95
CA ARG A 45 16.51 6.78 11.15
C ARG A 45 16.77 7.29 9.74
N PHE A 46 16.27 6.57 8.75
CA PHE A 46 16.31 7.03 7.36
C PHE A 46 14.98 6.77 6.65
N GLU A 47 14.78 7.53 5.60
CA GLU A 47 13.70 7.37 4.63
C GLU A 47 14.28 7.28 3.22
N LEU A 48 13.69 6.44 2.39
CA LEU A 48 13.95 6.34 0.96
C LEU A 48 12.63 6.43 0.22
N SER A 49 12.48 7.43 -0.66
CA SER A 49 11.21 7.67 -1.35
C SER A 49 11.42 8.20 -2.77
N PRO A 50 10.58 7.81 -3.74
CA PRO A 50 10.58 8.43 -5.07
C PRO A 50 10.13 9.89 -5.01
N GLU A 51 10.66 10.73 -5.89
CA GLU A 51 10.34 12.18 -5.92
C GLU A 51 8.85 12.48 -6.09
N ASN A 52 8.15 11.69 -6.89
CA ASN A 52 6.74 11.91 -7.25
C ASN A 52 5.80 10.90 -6.59
N ASP A 53 6.22 10.27 -5.50
CA ASP A 53 5.48 9.20 -4.81
C ASP A 53 5.10 8.02 -5.73
N ASP A 54 5.83 7.82 -6.86
CA ASP A 54 5.66 6.68 -7.77
C ASP A 54 6.58 5.53 -7.35
N PRO A 55 6.06 4.46 -6.73
CA PRO A 55 6.87 3.33 -6.26
C PRO A 55 7.51 2.52 -7.40
N PHE A 56 7.07 2.72 -8.64
CA PHE A 56 7.48 1.93 -9.80
C PHE A 56 8.71 2.47 -10.52
N VAL A 57 9.26 3.60 -10.07
CA VAL A 57 10.54 4.10 -10.58
C VAL A 57 11.72 3.34 -9.93
N PRO A 58 12.87 3.21 -10.62
CA PRO A 58 14.04 2.52 -10.07
C PRO A 58 14.46 3.05 -8.71
N ILE A 59 14.77 2.17 -7.77
CA ILE A 59 15.21 2.51 -6.39
C ILE A 59 16.45 3.41 -6.39
N ASP A 60 17.31 3.28 -7.40
CA ASP A 60 18.55 4.05 -7.50
C ASP A 60 18.31 5.58 -7.61
N ILE A 61 17.12 5.99 -8.10
CA ILE A 61 16.73 7.41 -8.18
C ILE A 61 15.84 7.86 -7.01
N TRP A 62 15.53 6.99 -6.06
CA TRP A 62 14.79 7.41 -4.86
C TRP A 62 15.65 8.33 -4.00
N VAL A 63 15.01 9.33 -3.41
CA VAL A 63 15.69 10.30 -2.55
C VAL A 63 15.94 9.66 -1.19
N PHE A 64 17.22 9.56 -0.82
CA PHE A 64 17.65 9.14 0.52
C PHE A 64 17.64 10.35 1.46
N LYS A 65 17.08 10.19 2.63
CA LYS A 65 17.04 11.20 3.67
C LYS A 65 17.29 10.58 5.04
N ILE A 66 18.13 11.20 5.83
CA ILE A 66 18.24 10.91 7.25
C ILE A 66 17.13 11.69 7.99
N ASP A 67 16.38 10.99 8.83
CA ASP A 67 15.22 11.52 9.57
C ASP A 67 15.54 11.70 11.06
N GLN A 68 16.66 12.38 11.34
CA GLN A 68 17.03 12.85 12.67
C GLN A 68 18.11 13.94 12.62
N ASP A 69 18.16 14.78 13.65
CA ASP A 69 19.08 15.91 13.70
C ASP A 69 20.47 15.51 14.24
N GLU A 70 20.50 14.67 15.30
CA GLU A 70 21.76 14.24 15.90
C GLU A 70 22.32 13.04 15.15
N LEU A 71 23.51 13.21 14.58
CA LEU A 71 24.20 12.17 13.81
C LEU A 71 25.46 11.68 14.54
N PRO A 72 25.60 10.36 14.72
CA PRO A 72 26.81 9.78 15.28
C PRO A 72 27.99 9.88 14.32
N GLU A 73 29.22 9.84 14.87
CA GLU A 73 30.45 9.97 14.09
C GLU A 73 30.62 8.90 13.00
N TRP A 74 30.10 7.68 13.24
CA TRP A 74 30.22 6.61 12.24
C TRP A 74 29.42 6.90 10.94
N ILE A 75 28.31 7.64 10.99
CA ILE A 75 27.60 8.09 9.78
C ILE A 75 28.33 9.27 9.11
N LYS A 76 28.82 10.23 9.90
CA LYS A 76 29.50 11.41 9.37
C LYS A 76 30.84 11.05 8.69
N SER A 77 31.52 10.02 9.19
CA SER A 77 32.80 9.58 8.63
C SER A 77 32.69 8.86 7.28
N ASP A 78 31.53 8.25 6.98
CA ASP A 78 31.35 7.49 5.74
C ASP A 78 29.88 7.47 5.31
N PRO A 79 29.28 8.62 4.98
CA PRO A 79 27.86 8.73 4.66
C PRO A 79 27.47 7.90 3.43
N GLU A 80 28.33 7.83 2.42
CA GLU A 80 28.09 7.08 1.18
C GLU A 80 27.93 5.57 1.44
N LYS A 81 28.73 5.02 2.31
CA LYS A 81 28.61 3.61 2.72
C LYS A 81 27.25 3.32 3.33
N TYR A 82 26.76 4.17 4.24
CA TYR A 82 25.52 3.94 4.94
C TYR A 82 24.29 4.21 4.04
N GLU A 83 24.39 5.16 3.12
CA GLU A 83 23.39 5.31 2.06
C GLU A 83 23.35 4.06 1.16
N ALA A 84 24.50 3.54 0.74
CA ALA A 84 24.55 2.32 -0.05
C ALA A 84 23.96 1.11 0.68
N MET A 85 24.21 0.98 2.00
CA MET A 85 23.59 -0.05 2.83
C MET A 85 22.07 0.09 2.90
N ALA A 86 21.55 1.31 3.08
CA ALA A 86 20.13 1.59 3.12
C ALA A 86 19.46 1.24 1.77
N ARG A 87 20.07 1.69 0.65
CA ARG A 87 19.58 1.40 -0.71
C ARG A 87 19.55 -0.10 -1.01
N ALA A 88 20.60 -0.83 -0.64
CA ALA A 88 20.64 -2.28 -0.83
C ALA A 88 19.52 -3.00 -0.08
N ALA A 89 19.27 -2.63 1.18
CA ALA A 89 18.21 -3.22 1.98
C ALA A 89 16.80 -2.86 1.48
N VAL A 90 16.59 -1.61 1.04
CA VAL A 90 15.30 -1.21 0.45
C VAL A 90 15.09 -1.89 -0.91
N LYS A 91 16.13 -2.12 -1.70
CA LYS A 91 16.05 -2.88 -2.94
C LYS A 91 15.62 -4.33 -2.69
N GLU A 92 16.21 -4.99 -1.70
CA GLU A 92 15.81 -6.34 -1.29
C GLU A 92 14.34 -6.40 -0.82
N TRP A 93 13.87 -5.37 -0.09
CA TRP A 93 12.47 -5.23 0.26
C TRP A 93 11.60 -5.04 -1.00
N ALA A 94 11.99 -4.16 -1.92
CA ALA A 94 11.22 -3.84 -3.13
C ALA A 94 11.06 -5.06 -4.05
N GLU A 95 12.07 -5.92 -4.17
CA GLU A 95 12.00 -7.17 -4.94
C GLU A 95 10.88 -8.11 -4.46
N LYS A 96 10.47 -7.98 -3.18
CA LYS A 96 9.40 -8.77 -2.56
C LYS A 96 8.03 -8.07 -2.57
N HIS A 97 7.99 -6.76 -2.84
CA HIS A 97 6.77 -5.95 -2.66
C HIS A 97 6.35 -5.19 -3.92
N ILE A 98 7.27 -4.86 -4.83
CA ILE A 98 6.99 -4.08 -6.03
C ILE A 98 7.11 -4.99 -7.26
N PHE A 99 5.98 -5.21 -7.92
CA PHE A 99 5.89 -6.11 -9.06
C PHE A 99 5.49 -5.33 -10.32
N ILE A 100 6.29 -5.46 -11.39
CA ILE A 100 6.05 -4.77 -12.67
C ILE A 100 6.07 -5.79 -13.79
N GLY A 101 4.98 -5.87 -14.56
CA GLY A 101 4.88 -6.74 -15.73
C GLY A 101 4.92 -8.24 -15.42
N ILE A 102 4.60 -8.64 -14.19
CA ILE A 102 4.64 -10.05 -13.79
C ILE A 102 3.35 -10.75 -14.22
N ASP A 103 3.47 -11.89 -14.87
CA ASP A 103 2.37 -12.81 -15.12
C ASP A 103 2.37 -13.94 -14.08
N LYS A 104 1.20 -14.23 -13.52
CA LYS A 104 0.97 -15.25 -12.49
C LYS A 104 1.66 -14.96 -11.14
N LEU A 105 1.00 -14.19 -10.34
CA LEU A 105 1.44 -13.83 -8.99
C LEU A 105 0.38 -14.24 -7.97
N ASN A 106 0.79 -14.96 -6.92
CA ASN A 106 -0.07 -15.32 -5.81
C ASN A 106 0.43 -14.63 -4.54
N LEU A 107 -0.39 -13.77 -3.96
CA LEU A 107 -0.10 -13.04 -2.73
C LEU A 107 -1.06 -13.49 -1.62
N THR A 108 -0.50 -13.98 -0.53
CA THR A 108 -1.26 -14.51 0.61
C THR A 108 -0.72 -13.92 1.91
N ASP A 109 -1.62 -13.37 2.74
CA ASP A 109 -1.34 -12.87 4.10
C ASP A 109 -0.23 -11.82 4.24
N GLY A 110 0.22 -11.21 3.17
CA GLY A 110 1.24 -10.16 3.20
C GLY A 110 0.65 -8.76 2.99
N SER A 111 1.45 -7.74 3.24
CA SER A 111 1.03 -6.34 3.10
C SER A 111 2.07 -5.48 2.40
N GLY A 112 1.63 -4.32 1.88
CA GLY A 112 2.53 -3.35 1.28
C GLY A 112 2.96 -3.70 -0.15
N TYR A 113 2.14 -4.45 -0.89
CA TYR A 113 2.41 -4.79 -2.28
C TYR A 113 2.01 -3.66 -3.23
N TYR A 114 2.76 -3.53 -4.32
CA TYR A 114 2.55 -2.57 -5.41
C TYR A 114 2.55 -3.34 -6.74
N LEU A 115 1.51 -3.14 -7.55
CA LEU A 115 1.32 -3.87 -8.82
C LEU A 115 1.21 -2.90 -9.99
N LYS A 116 2.08 -3.05 -11.00
CA LYS A 116 1.99 -2.30 -12.25
C LYS A 116 2.10 -3.24 -13.45
N ASP A 117 1.11 -3.19 -14.34
CA ASP A 117 1.05 -4.03 -15.55
C ASP A 117 1.19 -5.54 -15.28
N CYS A 118 0.76 -6.00 -14.09
CA CYS A 118 0.77 -7.40 -13.69
C CYS A 118 -0.51 -8.11 -14.14
N THR A 119 -0.40 -9.37 -14.56
CA THR A 119 -1.56 -10.15 -15.02
C THR A 119 -1.71 -11.46 -14.24
N ASN A 120 -2.93 -12.01 -14.21
CA ASN A 120 -3.24 -13.26 -13.53
C ASN A 120 -2.83 -13.27 -12.03
N VAL A 121 -3.06 -12.15 -11.34
CA VAL A 121 -2.76 -12.02 -9.91
C VAL A 121 -3.90 -12.60 -9.08
N THR A 122 -3.56 -13.34 -8.03
CA THR A 122 -4.52 -13.81 -7.02
C THR A 122 -4.15 -13.23 -5.66
N LEU A 123 -5.13 -12.64 -4.98
CA LEU A 123 -5.01 -12.13 -3.62
C LEU A 123 -5.85 -12.99 -2.67
N SER A 124 -5.26 -13.47 -1.59
CA SER A 124 -5.94 -14.33 -0.61
C SER A 124 -5.53 -14.04 0.82
N GLY A 125 -6.26 -14.65 1.76
CA GLY A 125 -6.03 -14.42 3.19
C GLY A 125 -6.28 -12.97 3.58
N SER A 126 -5.29 -12.32 4.17
CA SER A 126 -5.30 -10.90 4.57
C SER A 126 -4.33 -10.05 3.73
N SER A 127 -4.04 -10.45 2.51
CA SER A 127 -3.08 -9.73 1.65
C SER A 127 -3.54 -8.30 1.33
N THR A 128 -2.60 -7.35 1.31
CA THR A 128 -2.90 -5.95 1.02
C THR A 128 -2.01 -5.41 -0.09
N VAL A 129 -2.64 -4.97 -1.17
CA VAL A 129 -2.02 -4.19 -2.26
C VAL A 129 -2.26 -2.71 -1.97
N GLN A 130 -1.19 -1.93 -1.89
CA GLN A 130 -1.25 -0.48 -1.66
C GLN A 130 -1.68 0.26 -2.92
N ASP A 131 -1.08 -0.12 -4.05
CA ASP A 131 -1.33 0.53 -5.34
C ASP A 131 -1.39 -0.52 -6.45
N MET A 132 -2.43 -0.46 -7.25
CA MET A 132 -2.64 -1.27 -8.45
C MET A 132 -2.86 -0.36 -9.65
N SER A 133 -1.92 -0.36 -10.60
CA SER A 133 -1.89 0.62 -11.70
C SER A 133 -1.60 -0.01 -13.07
N GLY A 134 -1.59 0.85 -14.10
CA GLY A 134 -1.42 0.42 -15.48
C GLY A 134 -2.55 -0.47 -15.96
N SER A 135 -2.21 -1.57 -16.64
CA SER A 135 -3.15 -2.61 -17.07
C SER A 135 -3.20 -3.82 -16.13
N SER A 136 -2.87 -3.64 -14.87
CA SER A 136 -2.85 -4.75 -13.90
C SER A 136 -4.19 -5.45 -13.77
N THR A 137 -4.17 -6.78 -13.70
CA THR A 137 -5.38 -7.60 -13.55
C THR A 137 -5.26 -8.56 -12.38
N VAL A 138 -6.08 -8.36 -11.37
CA VAL A 138 -6.34 -9.34 -10.31
C VAL A 138 -7.48 -10.23 -10.77
N GLN A 139 -7.24 -11.54 -10.87
CA GLN A 139 -8.26 -12.51 -11.27
C GLN A 139 -9.21 -12.77 -10.11
N ASP A 140 -8.66 -13.01 -8.94
CA ASP A 140 -9.41 -13.37 -7.75
C ASP A 140 -8.90 -12.64 -6.52
N MET A 141 -9.83 -12.04 -5.77
CA MET A 141 -9.63 -11.53 -4.43
C MET A 141 -10.51 -12.33 -3.46
N SER A 142 -9.92 -12.90 -2.42
CA SER A 142 -10.64 -13.73 -1.46
C SER A 142 -10.18 -13.49 -0.02
N GLY A 143 -10.93 -14.06 0.95
CA GLY A 143 -10.66 -13.83 2.37
C GLY A 143 -10.97 -12.39 2.78
N SER A 144 -10.03 -11.73 3.42
CA SER A 144 -10.07 -10.32 3.80
C SER A 144 -9.04 -9.49 3.03
N SER A 145 -8.72 -9.90 1.80
CA SER A 145 -7.72 -9.20 0.98
C SER A 145 -8.18 -7.80 0.57
N THR A 146 -7.24 -6.89 0.45
CA THR A 146 -7.53 -5.47 0.19
C THR A 146 -6.67 -4.93 -0.96
N VAL A 147 -7.29 -4.16 -1.86
CA VAL A 147 -6.62 -3.21 -2.74
C VAL A 147 -6.95 -1.81 -2.25
N GLN A 148 -5.96 -1.02 -1.85
CA GLN A 148 -6.19 0.32 -1.31
C GLN A 148 -6.45 1.32 -2.44
N ASP A 149 -5.52 1.48 -3.36
CA ASP A 149 -5.68 2.33 -4.53
C ASP A 149 -5.67 1.50 -5.81
N MET A 150 -6.69 1.72 -6.64
CA MET A 150 -6.86 1.08 -7.94
C MET A 150 -7.01 2.17 -9.01
N ARG A 151 -6.05 2.27 -9.94
CA ARG A 151 -5.99 3.38 -10.89
C ARG A 151 -5.70 2.94 -12.33
N ASP A 152 -5.72 3.90 -13.25
CA ASP A 152 -5.51 3.73 -14.69
C ASP A 152 -6.55 2.80 -15.33
N SER A 153 -6.13 1.72 -15.99
CA SER A 153 -6.99 0.70 -16.59
C SER A 153 -6.94 -0.64 -15.85
N SER A 154 -6.62 -0.60 -14.56
CA SER A 154 -6.50 -1.81 -13.75
C SER A 154 -7.86 -2.48 -13.51
N THR A 155 -7.84 -3.80 -13.37
CA THR A 155 -9.07 -4.61 -13.28
C THR A 155 -9.00 -5.62 -12.13
N VAL A 156 -10.06 -5.70 -11.32
CA VAL A 156 -10.34 -6.84 -10.46
C VAL A 156 -11.51 -7.61 -11.07
N ARG A 157 -11.33 -8.91 -11.36
CA ARG A 157 -12.38 -9.73 -11.97
C ARG A 157 -13.38 -10.26 -10.94
N ASN A 158 -12.89 -10.98 -9.94
CA ASN A 158 -13.74 -11.60 -8.94
C ASN A 158 -13.35 -11.14 -7.54
N MET A 159 -14.33 -10.76 -6.74
CA MET A 159 -14.17 -10.44 -5.32
C MET A 159 -15.08 -11.35 -4.48
N TRP A 160 -14.48 -12.08 -3.53
CA TRP A 160 -15.18 -13.03 -2.66
C TRP A 160 -14.85 -12.81 -1.20
N GLY A 161 -15.65 -13.41 -0.30
CA GLY A 161 -15.44 -13.28 1.14
C GLY A 161 -15.71 -11.86 1.62
N SER A 162 -14.79 -11.29 2.36
CA SER A 162 -14.83 -9.90 2.86
C SER A 162 -13.77 -9.02 2.19
N SER A 163 -13.44 -9.31 0.94
CA SER A 163 -12.42 -8.56 0.20
C SER A 163 -12.86 -7.12 -0.10
N THR A 164 -11.90 -6.21 -0.17
CA THR A 164 -12.19 -4.77 -0.28
C THR A 164 -11.34 -4.09 -1.35
N VAL A 165 -11.95 -3.21 -2.14
CA VAL A 165 -11.27 -2.16 -2.91
C VAL A 165 -11.64 -0.82 -2.27
N GLN A 166 -10.64 -0.11 -1.70
CA GLN A 166 -10.91 1.10 -0.92
C GLN A 166 -11.07 2.34 -1.79
N ASP A 167 -10.30 2.44 -2.89
CA ASP A 167 -10.39 3.59 -3.78
C ASP A 167 -10.22 3.19 -5.24
N MET A 168 -11.17 3.57 -6.07
CA MET A 168 -11.13 3.34 -7.52
C MET A 168 -11.03 4.67 -8.26
N ARG A 169 -10.10 4.74 -9.21
CA ARG A 169 -9.83 5.95 -10.02
C ARG A 169 -9.60 5.59 -11.49
N GLY A 170 -9.61 6.62 -12.36
CA GLY A 170 -9.35 6.45 -13.79
C GLY A 170 -10.40 5.59 -14.49
N SER A 171 -9.94 4.65 -15.30
CA SER A 171 -10.79 3.67 -16.01
C SER A 171 -10.74 2.29 -15.35
N SER A 172 -10.42 2.24 -14.06
CA SER A 172 -10.34 0.98 -13.33
C SER A 172 -11.73 0.30 -13.22
N THR A 173 -11.73 -1.02 -13.21
CA THR A 173 -12.98 -1.82 -13.19
C THR A 173 -12.93 -2.94 -12.16
N VAL A 174 -14.08 -3.20 -11.55
CA VAL A 174 -14.39 -4.45 -10.84
C VAL A 174 -15.51 -5.13 -11.62
N GLN A 175 -15.46 -6.45 -11.84
CA GLN A 175 -16.44 -7.16 -12.66
C GLN A 175 -17.51 -7.85 -11.79
N ASP A 176 -17.08 -8.80 -10.94
CA ASP A 176 -17.98 -9.59 -10.11
C ASP A 176 -17.67 -9.42 -8.64
N MET A 177 -18.71 -9.21 -7.83
CA MET A 177 -18.60 -9.06 -6.37
C MET A 177 -19.57 -10.01 -5.67
N GLN A 178 -19.07 -10.80 -4.73
CA GLN A 178 -19.83 -11.79 -3.96
C GLN A 178 -19.46 -11.74 -2.47
N GLY A 179 -20.24 -12.44 -1.66
CA GLY A 179 -20.02 -12.48 -0.21
C GLY A 179 -20.33 -11.14 0.44
N SER A 180 -19.44 -10.68 1.31
CA SER A 180 -19.49 -9.37 1.97
C SER A 180 -18.43 -8.42 1.40
N SER A 181 -18.09 -8.56 0.12
CA SER A 181 -17.09 -7.73 -0.52
C SER A 181 -17.54 -6.28 -0.68
N THR A 182 -16.63 -5.34 -0.62
CA THR A 182 -16.92 -3.91 -0.69
C THR A 182 -16.03 -3.18 -1.68
N VAL A 183 -16.60 -2.20 -2.37
CA VAL A 183 -15.87 -1.27 -3.23
C VAL A 183 -16.25 0.15 -2.89
N GLN A 184 -15.27 1.04 -2.78
CA GLN A 184 -15.49 2.47 -2.68
C GLN A 184 -14.93 3.17 -3.92
N ILE A 185 -15.68 4.11 -4.46
CA ILE A 185 -15.29 4.95 -5.60
C ILE A 185 -15.04 6.36 -5.09
N ALA A 186 -13.83 6.87 -5.29
CA ALA A 186 -13.41 8.19 -4.80
C ALA A 186 -14.18 9.36 -5.41
N GLU A 187 -14.39 10.42 -4.64
CA GLU A 187 -15.18 11.59 -5.05
C GLU A 187 -14.52 12.40 -6.17
N ASN A 188 -13.22 12.58 -6.13
CA ASN A 188 -12.54 13.64 -6.90
C ASN A 188 -11.83 13.21 -8.20
N LEU A 189 -11.71 11.93 -8.53
CA LEU A 189 -10.84 11.49 -9.64
C LEU A 189 -11.42 10.39 -10.54
N SER A 190 -12.68 10.03 -10.39
CA SER A 190 -13.23 8.77 -10.95
C SER A 190 -14.12 8.94 -12.19
N LYS A 191 -13.82 9.86 -13.10
CA LYS A 191 -14.66 10.11 -14.27
C LYS A 191 -14.87 8.91 -15.21
N GLY A 192 -13.97 7.92 -15.18
CA GLY A 192 -14.01 6.73 -16.04
C GLY A 192 -14.69 5.50 -15.44
N VAL A 193 -14.90 5.43 -14.12
CA VAL A 193 -15.47 4.25 -13.47
C VAL A 193 -16.96 4.10 -13.78
N ASN A 194 -17.35 2.96 -14.36
CA ASN A 194 -18.73 2.64 -14.70
C ASN A 194 -19.32 1.59 -13.74
N VAL A 195 -20.07 2.03 -12.75
CA VAL A 195 -20.70 1.17 -11.73
C VAL A 195 -21.72 0.20 -12.33
N LYS A 196 -22.36 0.57 -13.44
CA LYS A 196 -23.43 -0.24 -14.05
C LYS A 196 -22.94 -1.55 -14.66
N THR A 197 -21.64 -1.72 -14.84
CA THR A 197 -21.04 -2.95 -15.36
C THR A 197 -20.62 -3.94 -14.28
N ILE A 198 -20.73 -3.56 -13.00
CA ILE A 198 -20.34 -4.43 -11.89
C ILE A 198 -21.53 -5.34 -11.53
N ILE A 199 -21.29 -6.65 -11.54
CA ILE A 199 -22.27 -7.65 -11.12
C ILE A 199 -22.16 -7.82 -9.61
N LEU A 200 -23.24 -7.55 -8.89
CA LEU A 200 -23.35 -7.70 -7.45
C LEU A 200 -24.15 -8.94 -7.09
N SER A 201 -23.68 -9.71 -6.10
CA SER A 201 -24.45 -10.79 -5.51
C SER A 201 -24.24 -10.90 -4.00
N GLN A 202 -25.15 -11.58 -3.32
CA GLN A 202 -25.15 -11.76 -1.87
C GLN A 202 -25.16 -10.42 -1.11
N ASN A 203 -24.19 -10.15 -0.23
CA ASN A 203 -24.11 -8.95 0.59
C ASN A 203 -23.08 -7.94 0.08
N ALA A 204 -22.69 -8.05 -1.19
CA ALA A 204 -21.69 -7.14 -1.78
C ALA A 204 -22.24 -5.71 -1.90
N ILE A 205 -21.39 -4.73 -1.63
CA ILE A 205 -21.76 -3.31 -1.56
C ILE A 205 -20.79 -2.45 -2.36
N ILE A 206 -21.31 -1.50 -3.14
CA ILE A 206 -20.52 -0.43 -3.74
C ILE A 206 -20.95 0.91 -3.13
N LYS A 207 -19.99 1.66 -2.61
CA LYS A 207 -20.16 3.05 -2.18
C LYS A 207 -19.58 3.99 -3.24
N ASP A 208 -20.46 4.63 -3.99
CA ASP A 208 -20.07 5.66 -4.96
C ASP A 208 -20.12 7.04 -4.31
N CYS A 209 -18.95 7.55 -3.92
CA CYS A 209 -18.82 8.84 -3.24
C CYS A 209 -19.09 10.03 -4.18
N ARG A 210 -18.96 9.86 -5.51
CA ARG A 210 -19.22 10.89 -6.52
C ARG A 210 -20.69 11.26 -6.56
N THR A 211 -21.56 10.25 -6.50
CA THR A 211 -23.01 10.40 -6.58
C THR A 211 -23.70 10.29 -5.22
N LYS A 212 -22.92 10.04 -4.16
CA LYS A 212 -23.40 9.74 -2.80
C LYS A 212 -24.42 8.57 -2.80
N THR A 213 -24.15 7.57 -3.66
CA THR A 213 -25.06 6.42 -3.87
C THR A 213 -24.44 5.15 -3.32
N LEU A 214 -25.26 4.33 -2.70
CA LEU A 214 -24.92 2.98 -2.26
C LEU A 214 -25.66 1.98 -3.14
N TYR A 215 -24.91 1.05 -3.76
CA TYR A 215 -25.45 -0.06 -4.53
C TYR A 215 -25.34 -1.35 -3.73
N ALA A 216 -26.42 -2.09 -3.60
CA ALA A 216 -26.47 -3.38 -2.90
C ALA A 216 -27.55 -4.27 -3.54
N VAL A 217 -27.42 -5.60 -3.34
CA VAL A 217 -28.40 -6.58 -3.82
C VAL A 217 -29.46 -6.81 -2.73
N GLY A 218 -30.73 -6.93 -3.11
CA GLY A 218 -31.85 -7.29 -2.22
C GLY A 218 -32.67 -6.10 -1.72
N ASP A 219 -33.72 -6.42 -0.92
CA ASP A 219 -34.64 -5.43 -0.34
C ASP A 219 -34.03 -4.74 0.89
N TRP A 220 -33.01 -3.93 0.68
CA TRP A 220 -32.40 -3.15 1.76
C TRP A 220 -33.29 -1.96 2.12
N LYS A 221 -33.77 -1.89 3.36
CA LYS A 221 -34.31 -0.65 3.90
C LYS A 221 -33.14 0.29 4.21
N LEU A 222 -32.97 1.29 3.37
CA LEU A 222 -31.97 2.35 3.61
C LEU A 222 -32.43 3.18 4.83
N LEU A 223 -31.86 2.94 6.01
CA LEU A 223 -31.99 3.82 7.16
C LEU A 223 -30.97 4.94 7.00
N ILE A 224 -31.32 6.00 6.29
CA ILE A 224 -30.55 7.24 6.32
C ILE A 224 -30.79 7.85 7.72
N LYS A 225 -29.85 7.68 8.63
CA LYS A 225 -29.70 8.60 9.76
C LYS A 225 -28.94 9.81 9.24
N GLU A 226 -29.61 10.94 9.12
CA GLU A 226 -28.91 12.22 9.01
C GLU A 226 -28.00 12.32 10.22
N ALA A 227 -26.67 12.49 9.98
CA ALA A 227 -25.77 12.86 11.04
C ALA A 227 -26.21 14.25 11.51
N SER A 228 -26.75 14.33 12.71
CA SER A 228 -26.97 15.63 13.35
C SER A 228 -25.59 16.28 13.51
N ASP A 229 -25.44 17.45 12.93
CA ASP A 229 -24.28 18.32 13.13
C ASP A 229 -24.06 18.47 14.64
N ALA A 230 -22.88 17.95 15.12
CA ALA A 230 -22.43 18.10 16.49
C ALA A 230 -21.28 19.10 16.53
#